data_c3f606d641b94b77d6c8d5698b6e3830
#
_entry.id   c3f606d641b94b77d6c8d5698b6e3830
#
_cell.length_a   1.000
_cell.length_b   1.000
_cell.length_c   1.000
_cell.angle_alpha   90.00
_cell.angle_beta   90.00
_cell.angle_gamma   90.00
#
_symmetry.space_group_name_H-M   'P 1'
#
loop_
_entity.id
_entity.type
_entity.pdbx_description
1 polymer ?
#
loop_
_entity_poly.entity_id
_entity_poly.type
_entity_poly.pdbx_seq_one_letter_code
_entity_poly.pdbx_strand_id
1 'polypeptide(L)'
;LIVGWKKTFRIGAAMCAVGELVVAFSGNIFMFTWGGRLLVGIGASFLIPSVLGLIPGLYQGNDRAFAFGAIGAATGIASCLGPIAAGFLIDTFDWRIAFSCMAVYFTIVFVGSLLVGDVPLPEQKVRFDLKGTVVAVAGLFLLIIGISKIPVWGLIDPIAPPVIGGSPLVLFGMSPALFIALLGLITLVLLVRIERNVEKTYGSCLIPSSFLTTPQVRSGLYLTAMLFLCFGGSFFLVITYLQLVAGFSAIMTGIAMSAMAIPMIVFSMGIPKFSPDASPKKICRTGIAMVALSTIPMALSLNPYGVNWLMYVGLFFFGAGQGFVASQSSNIIAGAVNARDAQQSSGIQTATRNVGQAIGVAILGVVMLFSITGTFKDAALSSADLSSTSKTVISEQASIGFMPDAAFAKYIADKAANADDAAVLTAINRSTRQNSTQLGLYVLGFICALFWLSTGPLPNEKITK
;
A
#
# COMPACT_ATOMS: atom_id res chain seq x y z
N LEU A 1 23.03 9.92 -0.45
CA LEU A 1 24.29 10.24 -1.12
C LEU A 1 25.16 11.21 -0.32
N ILE A 2 24.61 12.22 0.34
CA ILE A 2 25.38 13.24 1.09
C ILE A 2 25.98 12.65 2.38
N VAL A 3 25.16 11.95 3.15
CA VAL A 3 25.54 11.39 4.46
C VAL A 3 26.02 9.94 4.33
N GLY A 4 25.68 9.28 3.23
CA GLY A 4 25.91 7.87 2.96
C GLY A 4 24.77 6.97 3.44
N TRP A 5 24.46 5.96 2.64
CA TRP A 5 23.32 5.07 2.86
C TRP A 5 23.36 4.33 4.21
N LYS A 6 24.55 3.87 4.63
CA LYS A 6 24.76 3.18 5.91
C LYS A 6 24.43 4.08 7.11
N LYS A 7 24.92 5.33 7.10
CA LYS A 7 24.63 6.30 8.17
C LYS A 7 23.14 6.68 8.18
N THR A 8 22.56 6.90 7.00
CA THR A 8 21.12 7.20 6.85
C THR A 8 20.27 6.06 7.38
N PHE A 9 20.63 4.80 7.06
CA PHE A 9 19.95 3.62 7.59
C PHE A 9 19.99 3.56 9.12
N ARG A 10 21.18 3.79 9.73
CA ARG A 10 21.35 3.80 11.19
C ARG A 10 20.52 4.89 11.85
N ILE A 11 20.52 6.10 11.30
CA ILE A 11 19.70 7.20 11.81
C ILE A 11 18.22 6.81 11.75
N GLY A 12 17.77 6.26 10.62
CA GLY A 12 16.40 5.79 10.45
C GLY A 12 15.99 4.72 11.47
N ALA A 13 16.85 3.72 11.67
CA ALA A 13 16.60 2.65 12.64
C ALA A 13 16.53 3.18 14.09
N ALA A 14 17.45 4.08 14.46
CA ALA A 14 17.44 4.71 15.78
C ALA A 14 16.17 5.57 15.98
N MET A 15 15.76 6.37 14.98
CA MET A 15 14.52 7.15 15.04
C MET A 15 13.29 6.27 15.16
N CYS A 16 13.22 5.14 14.44
CA CYS A 16 12.13 4.19 14.59
C CYS A 16 12.11 3.59 16.00
N ALA A 17 13.25 3.15 16.52
CA ALA A 17 13.33 2.59 17.87
C ALA A 17 12.86 3.58 18.94
N VAL A 18 13.35 4.82 18.91
CA VAL A 18 12.92 5.88 19.83
C VAL A 18 11.45 6.24 19.64
N GLY A 19 11.00 6.34 18.39
CA GLY A 19 9.61 6.66 18.07
C GLY A 19 8.63 5.61 18.60
N GLU A 20 8.95 4.31 18.46
CA GLU A 20 8.11 3.23 19.00
C GLU A 20 8.11 3.22 20.53
N LEU A 21 9.22 3.58 21.20
CA LEU A 21 9.23 3.80 22.65
C LEU A 21 8.32 4.96 23.05
N VAL A 22 8.38 6.09 22.34
CA VAL A 22 7.48 7.24 22.59
C VAL A 22 6.02 6.83 22.44
N VAL A 23 5.70 6.01 21.41
CA VAL A 23 4.35 5.44 21.25
C VAL A 23 3.97 4.59 22.46
N ALA A 24 4.81 3.63 22.84
CA ALA A 24 4.55 2.69 23.93
C ALA A 24 4.28 3.39 25.27
N PHE A 25 5.01 4.47 25.56
CA PHE A 25 4.87 5.25 26.80
C PHE A 25 3.96 6.48 26.66
N SER A 26 3.23 6.62 25.54
CA SER A 26 2.34 7.76 25.35
C SER A 26 1.16 7.73 26.33
N GLY A 27 0.92 8.86 27.00
CA GLY A 27 -0.21 9.06 27.90
C GLY A 27 -1.45 9.68 27.24
N ASN A 28 -1.31 10.18 26.01
CA ASN A 28 -2.40 10.80 25.27
C ASN A 28 -2.21 10.65 23.75
N ILE A 29 -3.29 10.87 22.99
CA ILE A 29 -3.33 10.71 21.54
C ILE A 29 -2.38 11.68 20.80
N PHE A 30 -2.15 12.87 21.36
CA PHE A 30 -1.25 13.86 20.77
C PHE A 30 0.20 13.36 20.79
N MET A 31 0.67 12.88 21.95
CA MET A 31 2.02 12.31 22.11
C MET A 31 2.18 11.04 21.24
N PHE A 32 1.14 10.20 21.20
CA PHE A 32 1.10 9.01 20.34
C PHE A 32 1.32 9.38 18.87
N THR A 33 0.54 10.33 18.35
CA THR A 33 0.53 10.67 16.92
C THR A 33 1.72 11.54 16.54
N TRP A 34 1.90 12.67 17.20
CA TRP A 34 2.89 13.68 16.82
C TRP A 34 4.27 13.44 17.43
N GLY A 35 4.35 12.82 18.61
CA GLY A 35 5.62 12.43 19.20
C GLY A 35 6.17 11.13 18.59
N GLY A 36 5.42 10.05 18.73
CA GLY A 36 5.88 8.72 18.36
C GLY A 36 5.70 8.39 16.88
N ARG A 37 4.45 8.39 16.36
CA ARG A 37 4.17 7.94 14.98
C ARG A 37 4.82 8.82 13.92
N LEU A 38 4.90 10.13 14.14
CA LEU A 38 5.62 11.04 13.23
C LEU A 38 7.12 10.70 13.20
N LEU A 39 7.74 10.45 14.36
CA LEU A 39 9.16 10.09 14.44
C LEU A 39 9.45 8.75 13.76
N VAL A 40 8.58 7.73 13.94
CA VAL A 40 8.65 6.45 13.23
C VAL A 40 8.52 6.66 11.72
N GLY A 41 7.58 7.49 11.28
CA GLY A 41 7.38 7.81 9.86
C GLY A 41 8.62 8.45 9.21
N ILE A 42 9.24 9.40 9.90
CA ILE A 42 10.49 10.03 9.44
C ILE A 42 11.62 8.98 9.41
N GLY A 43 11.76 8.16 10.46
CA GLY A 43 12.75 7.09 10.51
C GLY A 43 12.58 6.07 9.38
N ALA A 44 11.36 5.62 9.13
CA ALA A 44 11.04 4.69 8.04
C ALA A 44 11.37 5.28 6.65
N SER A 45 11.19 6.60 6.47
CA SER A 45 11.55 7.28 5.22
C SER A 45 13.06 7.25 4.93
N PHE A 46 13.90 7.04 5.94
CA PHE A 46 15.34 6.84 5.80
C PHE A 46 15.69 5.37 5.59
N LEU A 47 14.98 4.43 6.22
CA LEU A 47 15.28 2.99 6.16
C LEU A 47 15.09 2.42 4.76
N ILE A 48 13.89 2.54 4.20
CA ILE A 48 13.51 1.89 2.93
C ILE A 48 14.38 2.35 1.75
N PRO A 49 14.57 3.66 1.51
CA PRO A 49 15.45 4.12 0.43
C PRO A 49 16.91 3.72 0.65
N SER A 50 17.37 3.66 1.91
CA SER A 50 18.74 3.25 2.20
C SER A 50 19.02 1.81 1.81
N VAL A 51 18.09 0.87 2.08
CA VAL A 51 18.24 -0.53 1.65
C VAL A 51 18.27 -0.62 0.13
N LEU A 52 17.32 0.05 -0.56
CA LEU A 52 17.29 0.07 -2.02
C LEU A 52 18.53 0.73 -2.65
N GLY A 53 19.10 1.73 -1.98
CA GLY A 53 20.30 2.43 -2.43
C GLY A 53 21.60 1.64 -2.17
N LEU A 54 21.66 0.80 -1.13
CA LEU A 54 22.81 -0.03 -0.82
C LEU A 54 22.99 -1.20 -1.80
N ILE A 55 21.89 -1.79 -2.27
CA ILE A 55 21.91 -2.98 -3.13
C ILE A 55 22.73 -2.75 -4.42
N PRO A 56 22.51 -1.69 -5.21
CA PRO A 56 23.30 -1.48 -6.44
C PRO A 56 24.78 -1.19 -6.19
N GLY A 57 25.13 -0.73 -4.99
CA GLY A 57 26.52 -0.50 -4.60
C GLY A 57 27.26 -1.75 -4.12
N LEU A 58 26.53 -2.78 -3.67
CA LEU A 58 27.10 -4.01 -3.09
C LEU A 58 26.99 -5.22 -4.03
N TYR A 59 25.99 -5.24 -4.92
CA TYR A 59 25.66 -6.40 -5.75
C TYR A 59 25.53 -6.04 -7.22
N GLN A 60 25.89 -6.99 -8.10
CA GLN A 60 25.81 -6.85 -9.57
C GLN A 60 25.08 -8.04 -10.18
N GLY A 61 24.58 -7.88 -11.42
CA GLY A 61 23.99 -8.95 -12.21
C GLY A 61 22.88 -9.73 -11.48
N ASN A 62 22.99 -11.03 -11.41
CA ASN A 62 22.02 -11.93 -10.79
C ASN A 62 21.94 -11.76 -9.27
N ASP A 63 23.06 -11.47 -8.59
CA ASP A 63 23.07 -11.26 -7.14
C ASP A 63 22.30 -10.00 -6.77
N ARG A 64 22.34 -8.96 -7.61
CA ARG A 64 21.51 -7.75 -7.45
C ARG A 64 20.02 -8.08 -7.62
N ALA A 65 19.67 -8.89 -8.63
CA ALA A 65 18.29 -9.32 -8.82
C ALA A 65 17.80 -10.16 -7.64
N PHE A 66 18.63 -11.04 -7.10
CA PHE A 66 18.34 -11.83 -5.90
C PHE A 66 18.15 -10.94 -4.66
N ALA A 67 19.02 -9.95 -4.45
CA ALA A 67 18.91 -9.00 -3.34
C ALA A 67 17.61 -8.16 -3.41
N PHE A 68 17.19 -7.71 -4.60
CA PHE A 68 15.89 -7.07 -4.78
C PHE A 68 14.73 -8.05 -4.56
N GLY A 69 14.88 -9.31 -4.97
CA GLY A 69 13.94 -10.39 -4.67
C GLY A 69 13.77 -10.61 -3.16
N ALA A 70 14.87 -10.50 -2.38
CA ALA A 70 14.84 -10.61 -0.92
C ALA A 70 13.99 -9.49 -0.26
N ILE A 71 13.94 -8.28 -0.84
CA ILE A 71 13.01 -7.22 -0.40
C ILE A 71 11.55 -7.64 -0.62
N GLY A 72 11.25 -8.26 -1.77
CA GLY A 72 9.93 -8.82 -2.03
C GLY A 72 9.56 -9.92 -1.03
N ALA A 73 10.51 -10.81 -0.72
CA ALA A 73 10.35 -11.84 0.30
C ALA A 73 10.09 -11.25 1.69
N ALA A 74 10.85 -10.23 2.09
CA ALA A 74 10.64 -9.52 3.35
C ALA A 74 9.25 -8.87 3.42
N THR A 75 8.74 -8.33 2.30
CA THR A 75 7.37 -7.81 2.22
C THR A 75 6.34 -8.92 2.43
N GLY A 76 6.54 -10.10 1.83
CA GLY A 76 5.72 -11.28 2.05
C GLY A 76 5.70 -11.74 3.52
N ILE A 77 6.89 -11.84 4.13
CA ILE A 77 7.03 -12.20 5.56
C ILE A 77 6.27 -11.19 6.43
N ALA A 78 6.44 -9.90 6.20
CA ALA A 78 5.78 -8.85 6.97
C ALA A 78 4.24 -8.90 6.84
N SER A 79 3.71 -9.23 5.66
CA SER A 79 2.28 -9.34 5.43
C SER A 79 1.62 -10.50 6.18
N CYS A 80 2.37 -11.56 6.45
CA CYS A 80 1.92 -12.72 7.23
C CYS A 80 2.17 -12.53 8.73
N LEU A 81 3.43 -12.27 9.11
CA LEU A 81 3.82 -12.20 10.52
C LEU A 81 3.29 -10.95 11.22
N GLY A 82 3.10 -9.84 10.49
CA GLY A 82 2.60 -8.59 11.06
C GLY A 82 1.26 -8.75 11.80
N PRO A 83 0.19 -9.18 11.13
CA PRO A 83 -1.10 -9.43 11.79
C PRO A 83 -1.03 -10.51 12.89
N ILE A 84 -0.24 -11.58 12.71
CA ILE A 84 -0.09 -12.64 13.72
C ILE A 84 0.56 -12.08 14.99
N ALA A 85 1.71 -11.41 14.83
CA ALA A 85 2.45 -10.87 15.95
C ALA A 85 1.68 -9.74 16.65
N ALA A 86 1.08 -8.83 15.89
CA ALA A 86 0.27 -7.75 16.43
C ALA A 86 -0.96 -8.30 17.16
N GLY A 87 -1.69 -9.24 16.57
CA GLY A 87 -2.86 -9.87 17.21
C GLY A 87 -2.49 -10.59 18.49
N PHE A 88 -1.45 -11.43 18.46
CA PHE A 88 -0.98 -12.15 19.64
C PHE A 88 -0.58 -11.20 20.79
N LEU A 89 0.20 -10.17 20.46
CA LEU A 89 0.69 -9.22 21.49
C LEU A 89 -0.44 -8.35 22.06
N ILE A 90 -1.38 -7.91 21.23
CA ILE A 90 -2.51 -7.07 21.66
C ILE A 90 -3.53 -7.89 22.45
N ASP A 91 -3.87 -9.09 21.96
CA ASP A 91 -4.87 -9.94 22.59
C ASP A 91 -4.38 -10.55 23.93
N THR A 92 -3.06 -10.82 24.05
CA THR A 92 -2.49 -11.50 25.22
C THR A 92 -2.00 -10.52 26.29
N PHE A 93 -1.48 -9.36 25.88
CA PHE A 93 -0.84 -8.41 26.79
C PHE A 93 -1.53 -7.03 26.72
N ASP A 94 -0.97 -6.13 25.94
CA ASP A 94 -1.48 -4.77 25.71
C ASP A 94 -0.79 -4.18 24.47
N TRP A 95 -1.43 -3.20 23.85
CA TRP A 95 -0.86 -2.47 22.71
C TRP A 95 0.50 -1.82 23.05
N ARG A 96 0.73 -1.37 24.29
CA ARG A 96 2.01 -0.81 24.75
C ARG A 96 3.17 -1.81 24.63
N ILE A 97 2.90 -3.08 24.99
CA ILE A 97 3.89 -4.16 24.87
C ILE A 97 4.18 -4.44 23.38
N ALA A 98 3.15 -4.42 22.52
CA ALA A 98 3.35 -4.60 21.09
C ALA A 98 4.31 -3.53 20.50
N PHE A 99 4.12 -2.26 20.84
CA PHE A 99 5.01 -1.18 20.41
C PHE A 99 6.40 -1.25 21.06
N SER A 100 6.50 -1.69 22.32
CA SER A 100 7.80 -1.95 22.96
C SER A 100 8.59 -3.06 22.26
N CYS A 101 7.92 -4.14 21.83
CA CYS A 101 8.54 -5.19 21.02
C CYS A 101 9.04 -4.65 19.67
N MET A 102 8.29 -3.74 19.02
CA MET A 102 8.74 -3.08 17.80
C MET A 102 9.97 -2.19 18.05
N ALA A 103 10.04 -1.50 19.19
CA ALA A 103 11.23 -0.72 19.57
C ALA A 103 12.46 -1.62 19.74
N VAL A 104 12.31 -2.77 20.40
CA VAL A 104 13.38 -3.78 20.52
C VAL A 104 13.80 -4.29 19.14
N TYR A 105 12.85 -4.60 18.27
CA TYR A 105 13.14 -5.00 16.89
C TYR A 105 13.98 -3.97 16.14
N PHE A 106 13.60 -2.69 16.15
CA PHE A 106 14.38 -1.64 15.50
C PHE A 106 15.75 -1.41 16.16
N THR A 107 15.86 -1.65 17.45
CA THR A 107 17.17 -1.63 18.16
C THR A 107 18.06 -2.76 17.67
N ILE A 108 17.54 -3.98 17.50
CA ILE A 108 18.29 -5.11 16.93
C ILE A 108 18.72 -4.78 15.49
N VAL A 109 17.84 -4.20 14.68
CA VAL A 109 18.15 -3.75 13.32
C VAL A 109 19.26 -2.70 13.32
N PHE A 110 19.22 -1.74 14.26
CA PHE A 110 20.27 -0.73 14.42
C PHE A 110 21.62 -1.39 14.76
N VAL A 111 21.66 -2.27 15.77
CA VAL A 111 22.88 -2.99 16.16
C VAL A 111 23.41 -3.85 15.01
N GLY A 112 22.52 -4.60 14.33
CA GLY A 112 22.90 -5.41 13.16
C GLY A 112 23.48 -4.56 12.01
N SER A 113 23.03 -3.31 11.86
CA SER A 113 23.57 -2.40 10.87
C SER A 113 25.04 -2.02 11.08
N LEU A 114 25.57 -2.21 12.30
CA LEU A 114 26.97 -1.98 12.60
C LEU A 114 27.90 -2.98 11.88
N LEU A 115 27.37 -4.17 11.56
CA LEU A 115 28.09 -5.24 10.86
C LEU A 115 28.09 -5.04 9.33
N VAL A 116 27.24 -4.16 8.78
CA VAL A 116 27.19 -3.90 7.34
C VAL A 116 28.47 -3.18 6.89
N GLY A 117 29.09 -3.65 5.80
CA GLY A 117 30.25 -3.03 5.19
C GLY A 117 30.00 -1.60 4.70
N ASP A 118 31.07 -0.83 4.52
CA ASP A 118 30.95 0.53 3.96
C ASP A 118 30.83 0.47 2.44
N VAL A 119 29.87 1.22 1.91
CA VAL A 119 29.76 1.47 0.46
C VAL A 119 30.47 2.79 0.17
N PRO A 120 31.40 2.82 -0.80
CA PRO A 120 32.09 4.06 -1.17
C PRO A 120 31.09 5.17 -1.51
N LEU A 121 31.32 6.34 -0.94
CA LEU A 121 30.57 7.54 -1.32
C LEU A 121 31.00 7.97 -2.72
N PRO A 122 30.12 8.54 -3.54
CA PRO A 122 30.49 9.15 -4.79
C PRO A 122 31.56 10.24 -4.58
N GLU A 123 32.63 10.24 -5.39
CA GLU A 123 33.71 11.24 -5.28
C GLU A 123 33.23 12.68 -5.46
N GLN A 124 32.15 12.88 -6.23
CA GLN A 124 31.56 14.20 -6.46
C GLN A 124 30.66 14.58 -5.29
N LYS A 125 30.92 15.75 -4.70
CA LYS A 125 30.05 16.37 -3.69
C LYS A 125 28.67 16.67 -4.30
N VAL A 126 27.65 16.00 -3.79
CA VAL A 126 26.25 16.27 -4.15
C VAL A 126 25.74 17.44 -3.31
N ARG A 127 25.23 18.48 -3.95
CA ARG A 127 24.59 19.59 -3.24
C ARG A 127 23.19 19.17 -2.80
N PHE A 128 22.84 19.52 -1.57
CA PHE A 128 21.49 19.29 -1.05
C PHE A 128 20.50 20.30 -1.66
N ASP A 129 19.54 19.82 -2.44
CA ASP A 129 18.46 20.65 -2.97
C ASP A 129 17.33 20.76 -1.94
N LEU A 130 17.43 21.75 -1.06
CA LEU A 130 16.41 22.00 -0.05
C LEU A 130 15.08 22.42 -0.67
N LYS A 131 15.11 23.22 -1.74
CA LYS A 131 13.87 23.71 -2.41
C LYS A 131 13.12 22.56 -3.08
N GLY A 132 13.81 21.76 -3.88
CA GLY A 132 13.23 20.57 -4.50
C GLY A 132 12.71 19.59 -3.45
N THR A 133 13.47 19.36 -2.37
CA THR A 133 13.05 18.47 -1.28
C THR A 133 11.75 18.95 -0.61
N VAL A 134 11.63 20.23 -0.25
CA VAL A 134 10.42 20.77 0.38
C VAL A 134 9.21 20.66 -0.55
N VAL A 135 9.38 20.99 -1.84
CA VAL A 135 8.30 20.88 -2.84
C VAL A 135 7.91 19.43 -3.06
N ALA A 136 8.88 18.50 -3.11
CA ALA A 136 8.62 17.06 -3.24
C ALA A 136 7.83 16.50 -2.03
N VAL A 137 8.26 16.85 -0.82
CA VAL A 137 7.57 16.43 0.41
C VAL A 137 6.15 16.99 0.46
N ALA A 138 5.97 18.29 0.19
CA ALA A 138 4.66 18.91 0.18
C ALA A 138 3.75 18.29 -0.90
N GLY A 139 4.24 18.08 -2.11
CA GLY A 139 3.48 17.50 -3.21
C GLY A 139 3.05 16.05 -2.94
N LEU A 140 3.96 15.20 -2.45
CA LEU A 140 3.66 13.82 -2.08
C LEU A 140 2.70 13.75 -0.90
N PHE A 141 2.89 14.56 0.13
CA PHE A 141 2.02 14.63 1.30
C PHE A 141 0.58 15.00 0.91
N LEU A 142 0.41 16.06 0.13
CA LEU A 142 -0.91 16.50 -0.35
C LEU A 142 -1.55 15.42 -1.25
N LEU A 143 -0.79 14.83 -2.18
CA LEU A 143 -1.31 13.81 -3.07
C LEU A 143 -1.77 12.57 -2.29
N ILE A 144 -0.92 12.04 -1.40
CA ILE A 144 -1.23 10.83 -0.63
C ILE A 144 -2.41 11.08 0.32
N ILE A 145 -2.44 12.20 1.05
CA ILE A 145 -3.57 12.53 1.92
C ILE A 145 -4.85 12.70 1.11
N GLY A 146 -4.82 13.49 0.03
CA GLY A 146 -5.98 13.69 -0.81
C GLY A 146 -6.57 12.36 -1.30
N ILE A 147 -5.73 11.50 -1.88
CA ILE A 147 -6.15 10.17 -2.36
C ILE A 147 -6.66 9.29 -1.20
N SER A 148 -5.96 9.23 -0.08
CA SER A 148 -6.33 8.38 1.06
C SER A 148 -7.64 8.81 1.75
N LYS A 149 -8.07 10.06 1.58
CA LYS A 149 -9.32 10.57 2.14
C LYS A 149 -10.52 10.42 1.21
N ILE A 150 -10.32 10.08 -0.06
CA ILE A 150 -11.42 9.85 -1.02
C ILE A 150 -12.47 8.85 -0.50
N PRO A 151 -12.12 7.69 0.07
CA PRO A 151 -13.10 6.74 0.57
C PRO A 151 -13.98 7.28 1.71
N VAL A 152 -13.47 8.25 2.49
CA VAL A 152 -14.18 8.82 3.64
C VAL A 152 -14.89 10.12 3.29
N TRP A 153 -14.18 11.03 2.62
CA TRP A 153 -14.73 12.37 2.32
C TRP A 153 -15.51 12.43 1.01
N GLY A 154 -15.42 11.39 0.17
CA GLY A 154 -15.95 11.36 -1.18
C GLY A 154 -14.93 11.86 -2.21
N LEU A 155 -15.11 11.53 -3.49
CA LEU A 155 -14.27 12.01 -4.59
C LEU A 155 -14.77 13.39 -5.09
N ILE A 156 -16.01 13.47 -5.52
CA ILE A 156 -16.68 14.68 -6.01
C ILE A 156 -17.71 15.10 -4.97
N ASP A 157 -18.73 14.26 -4.75
CA ASP A 157 -19.75 14.52 -3.76
C ASP A 157 -19.22 14.34 -2.35
N PRO A 158 -19.39 15.31 -1.45
CA PRO A 158 -18.92 15.22 -0.07
C PRO A 158 -19.77 14.22 0.72
N ILE A 159 -19.16 13.11 1.17
CA ILE A 159 -19.84 12.08 1.99
C ILE A 159 -19.75 12.43 3.47
N ALA A 160 -18.55 12.54 4.00
CA ALA A 160 -18.28 12.91 5.38
C ALA A 160 -17.03 13.82 5.45
N PRO A 161 -17.13 15.06 4.91
CA PRO A 161 -16.01 15.99 4.88
C PRO A 161 -15.60 16.42 6.30
N PRO A 162 -14.34 16.85 6.51
CA PRO A 162 -13.89 17.31 7.81
C PRO A 162 -14.68 18.58 8.21
N VAL A 163 -14.97 18.69 9.52
CA VAL A 163 -15.64 19.87 10.08
C VAL A 163 -14.59 20.84 10.60
N ILE A 164 -14.60 22.08 10.08
CA ILE A 164 -13.70 23.16 10.53
C ILE A 164 -14.57 24.33 10.96
N GLY A 165 -14.37 24.81 12.20
CA GLY A 165 -15.15 25.91 12.76
C GLY A 165 -16.66 25.64 12.85
N GLY A 166 -17.07 24.37 13.02
CA GLY A 166 -18.47 23.97 13.15
C GLY A 166 -19.21 23.76 11.83
N SER A 167 -18.54 23.98 10.67
CA SER A 167 -19.13 23.76 9.35
C SER A 167 -18.33 22.71 8.56
N PRO A 168 -19.01 21.86 7.76
CA PRO A 168 -18.32 20.90 6.89
C PRO A 168 -17.51 21.65 5.83
N LEU A 169 -16.24 21.26 5.67
CA LEU A 169 -15.36 21.82 4.65
C LEU A 169 -15.75 21.28 3.27
N VAL A 170 -16.46 22.09 2.52
CA VAL A 170 -16.87 21.80 1.13
C VAL A 170 -16.34 22.92 0.23
N LEU A 171 -15.66 22.58 -0.85
CA LEU A 171 -15.05 23.53 -1.78
C LEU A 171 -15.85 23.50 -3.10
N PHE A 172 -16.51 24.58 -3.46
CA PHE A 172 -17.35 24.68 -4.68
C PHE A 172 -18.41 23.56 -4.77
N GLY A 173 -18.98 23.14 -3.63
CA GLY A 173 -19.95 22.05 -3.58
C GLY A 173 -19.33 20.64 -3.66
N MET A 174 -18.02 20.52 -3.74
CA MET A 174 -17.30 19.25 -3.91
C MET A 174 -16.44 18.90 -2.69
N SER A 175 -16.06 17.62 -2.64
CA SER A 175 -15.18 17.09 -1.59
C SER A 175 -13.79 17.76 -1.58
N PRO A 176 -13.24 18.11 -0.41
CA PRO A 176 -11.89 18.65 -0.31
C PRO A 176 -10.80 17.66 -0.70
N ALA A 177 -11.08 16.34 -0.68
CA ALA A 177 -10.12 15.30 -1.06
C ALA A 177 -9.60 15.47 -2.49
N LEU A 178 -10.50 15.77 -3.43
CA LEU A 178 -10.16 16.02 -4.84
C LEU A 178 -9.20 17.20 -4.99
N PHE A 179 -9.52 18.32 -4.34
CA PHE A 179 -8.69 19.53 -4.43
C PHE A 179 -7.31 19.34 -3.81
N ILE A 180 -7.24 18.65 -2.67
CA ILE A 180 -5.97 18.34 -2.01
C ILE A 180 -5.12 17.42 -2.90
N ALA A 181 -5.72 16.38 -3.51
CA ALA A 181 -5.01 15.48 -4.43
C ALA A 181 -4.53 16.21 -5.69
N LEU A 182 -5.37 17.05 -6.28
CA LEU A 182 -5.00 17.88 -7.46
C LEU A 182 -3.90 18.87 -7.13
N LEU A 183 -3.97 19.55 -5.98
CA LEU A 183 -2.92 20.46 -5.53
C LEU A 183 -1.59 19.72 -5.36
N GLY A 184 -1.62 18.50 -4.78
CA GLY A 184 -0.45 17.64 -4.69
C GLY A 184 0.12 17.27 -6.05
N LEU A 185 -0.73 16.89 -7.00
CA LEU A 185 -0.31 16.57 -8.37
C LEU A 185 0.30 17.80 -9.09
N ILE A 186 -0.33 18.95 -8.99
CA ILE A 186 0.20 20.22 -9.55
C ILE A 186 1.56 20.53 -8.95
N THR A 187 1.71 20.40 -7.63
CA THR A 187 2.98 20.63 -6.93
C THR A 187 4.08 19.70 -7.43
N LEU A 188 3.77 18.39 -7.68
CA LEU A 188 4.74 17.46 -8.25
C LEU A 188 5.08 17.74 -9.72
N VAL A 189 4.13 18.24 -10.51
CA VAL A 189 4.41 18.70 -11.88
C VAL A 189 5.32 19.92 -11.88
N LEU A 190 5.09 20.85 -10.96
CA LEU A 190 5.97 22.02 -10.77
C LEU A 190 7.36 21.60 -10.29
N LEU A 191 7.46 20.57 -9.43
CA LEU A 191 8.74 20.00 -9.01
C LEU A 191 9.59 19.59 -10.22
N VAL A 192 9.02 18.89 -11.21
CA VAL A 192 9.76 18.46 -12.41
C VAL A 192 10.34 19.66 -13.17
N ARG A 193 9.63 20.78 -13.22
CA ARG A 193 10.14 22.02 -13.85
C ARG A 193 11.27 22.64 -13.03
N ILE A 194 11.12 22.68 -11.71
CA ILE A 194 12.14 23.20 -10.79
C ILE A 194 13.42 22.37 -10.91
N GLU A 195 13.31 21.03 -10.84
CA GLU A 195 14.44 20.10 -10.93
C GLU A 195 15.21 20.23 -12.25
N ARG A 196 14.52 20.38 -13.38
CA ARG A 196 15.17 20.63 -14.68
C ARG A 196 16.01 21.90 -14.69
N ASN A 197 15.56 22.96 -14.00
CA ASN A 197 16.31 24.21 -13.89
C ASN A 197 17.51 24.06 -12.93
N VAL A 198 17.31 23.35 -11.81
CA VAL A 198 18.38 23.06 -10.84
C VAL A 198 19.47 22.19 -11.48
N GLU A 199 19.08 21.16 -12.25
CA GLU A 199 20.01 20.30 -12.98
C GLU A 199 20.87 21.07 -13.98
N LYS A 200 20.26 21.99 -14.75
CA LYS A 200 20.98 22.86 -15.71
C LYS A 200 21.96 23.81 -15.03
N THR A 201 21.61 24.30 -13.83
CA THR A 201 22.40 25.32 -13.14
C THR A 201 23.54 24.73 -12.30
N TYR A 202 23.28 23.60 -11.65
CA TYR A 202 24.18 23.01 -10.64
C TYR A 202 24.72 21.64 -11.01
N GLY A 203 24.25 21.01 -12.10
CA GLY A 203 24.68 19.67 -12.52
C GLY A 203 24.24 18.53 -11.60
N SER A 204 23.47 18.84 -10.55
CA SER A 204 22.92 17.85 -9.61
C SER A 204 21.54 18.29 -9.13
N CYS A 205 20.58 17.37 -9.08
CA CYS A 205 19.19 17.60 -8.72
C CYS A 205 18.65 16.43 -7.93
N LEU A 206 17.46 16.56 -7.35
CA LEU A 206 16.78 15.49 -6.61
C LEU A 206 16.32 14.38 -7.57
N ILE A 207 15.76 14.77 -8.72
CA ILE A 207 15.25 13.86 -9.76
C ILE A 207 15.96 14.18 -11.07
N PRO A 208 17.01 13.41 -11.45
CA PRO A 208 17.68 13.60 -12.74
C PRO A 208 16.70 13.50 -13.91
N SER A 209 16.84 14.39 -14.88
CA SER A 209 15.98 14.37 -16.07
C SER A 209 16.11 13.06 -16.85
N SER A 210 17.29 12.42 -16.80
CA SER A 210 17.54 11.09 -17.37
C SER A 210 16.58 10.02 -16.85
N PHE A 211 16.15 10.07 -15.58
CA PHE A 211 15.16 9.11 -15.03
C PHE A 211 13.80 9.21 -15.71
N LEU A 212 13.37 10.43 -16.00
CA LEU A 212 12.07 10.66 -16.63
C LEU A 212 12.07 10.40 -18.15
N THR A 213 13.24 10.44 -18.78
CA THR A 213 13.39 10.24 -20.23
C THR A 213 13.79 8.83 -20.60
N THR A 214 14.45 8.08 -19.72
CA THR A 214 14.88 6.69 -19.99
C THR A 214 13.68 5.73 -19.97
N PRO A 215 13.34 5.06 -21.10
CA PRO A 215 12.14 4.22 -21.20
C PRO A 215 12.13 3.05 -20.20
N GLN A 216 13.30 2.45 -19.93
CA GLN A 216 13.43 1.34 -18.99
C GLN A 216 13.16 1.79 -17.55
N VAL A 217 13.65 2.97 -17.14
CA VAL A 217 13.36 3.54 -15.80
C VAL A 217 11.87 3.79 -15.65
N ARG A 218 11.23 4.41 -16.64
CA ARG A 218 9.78 4.64 -16.64
C ARG A 218 9.00 3.33 -16.52
N SER A 219 9.41 2.30 -17.28
CA SER A 219 8.79 0.97 -17.23
C SER A 219 8.95 0.32 -15.84
N GLY A 220 10.12 0.43 -15.23
CA GLY A 220 10.36 -0.10 -13.89
C GLY A 220 9.58 0.65 -12.80
N LEU A 221 9.47 1.98 -12.87
CA LEU A 221 8.64 2.79 -11.97
C LEU A 221 7.15 2.44 -12.14
N TYR A 222 6.69 2.26 -13.37
CA TYR A 222 5.33 1.83 -13.67
C TYR A 222 5.02 0.46 -13.06
N LEU A 223 5.93 -0.53 -13.22
CA LEU A 223 5.79 -1.84 -12.59
C LEU A 223 5.78 -1.74 -11.06
N THR A 224 6.61 -0.87 -10.49
CA THR A 224 6.65 -0.64 -9.05
C THR A 224 5.33 -0.06 -8.56
N ALA A 225 4.79 0.96 -9.23
CA ALA A 225 3.49 1.55 -8.89
C ALA A 225 2.37 0.50 -8.96
N MET A 226 2.33 -0.28 -10.04
CA MET A 226 1.36 -1.35 -10.25
C MET A 226 1.45 -2.43 -9.17
N LEU A 227 2.67 -2.92 -8.87
CA LEU A 227 2.92 -3.93 -7.85
C LEU A 227 2.32 -3.50 -6.51
N PHE A 228 2.61 -2.27 -6.09
CA PHE A 228 2.15 -1.76 -4.80
C PHE A 228 0.68 -1.33 -4.81
N LEU A 229 0.13 -0.92 -5.95
CA LEU A 229 -1.31 -0.71 -6.11
C LEU A 229 -2.07 -2.03 -5.90
N CYS A 230 -1.65 -3.09 -6.57
CA CYS A 230 -2.26 -4.40 -6.43
C CYS A 230 -2.08 -4.95 -5.00
N PHE A 231 -0.88 -4.79 -4.42
CA PHE A 231 -0.60 -5.22 -3.05
C PHE A 231 -1.47 -4.47 -2.03
N GLY A 232 -1.48 -3.14 -2.05
CA GLY A 232 -2.26 -2.32 -1.12
C GLY A 232 -3.75 -2.56 -1.25
N GLY A 233 -4.25 -2.62 -2.48
CA GLY A 233 -5.65 -2.87 -2.76
C GLY A 233 -6.13 -4.26 -2.34
N SER A 234 -5.39 -5.32 -2.69
CA SER A 234 -5.73 -6.68 -2.29
C SER A 234 -5.63 -6.87 -0.77
N PHE A 235 -4.58 -6.33 -0.16
CA PHE A 235 -4.39 -6.39 1.28
C PHE A 235 -5.56 -5.75 2.02
N PHE A 236 -6.02 -4.58 1.55
CA PHE A 236 -7.20 -3.90 2.08
C PHE A 236 -8.47 -4.78 1.92
N LEU A 237 -8.75 -5.29 0.72
CA LEU A 237 -9.94 -6.10 0.45
C LEU A 237 -9.95 -7.40 1.26
N VAL A 238 -8.84 -8.15 1.23
CA VAL A 238 -8.77 -9.48 1.84
C VAL A 238 -8.83 -9.39 3.37
N ILE A 239 -8.08 -8.46 3.98
CA ILE A 239 -8.12 -8.31 5.44
C ILE A 239 -9.51 -7.83 5.88
N THR A 240 -10.09 -6.86 5.18
CA THR A 240 -11.43 -6.36 5.49
C THR A 240 -12.46 -7.49 5.40
N TYR A 241 -12.39 -8.34 4.37
CA TYR A 241 -13.26 -9.50 4.25
C TYR A 241 -13.03 -10.51 5.38
N LEU A 242 -11.79 -10.93 5.61
CA LEU A 242 -11.48 -11.95 6.61
C LEU A 242 -11.90 -11.52 8.03
N GLN A 243 -11.65 -10.27 8.41
CA GLN A 243 -11.94 -9.79 9.75
C GLN A 243 -13.39 -9.32 9.93
N LEU A 244 -13.94 -8.56 8.97
CA LEU A 244 -15.25 -7.94 9.14
C LEU A 244 -16.41 -8.77 8.56
N VAL A 245 -16.15 -9.72 7.65
CA VAL A 245 -17.18 -10.57 7.07
C VAL A 245 -17.07 -12.00 7.58
N ALA A 246 -15.89 -12.64 7.42
CA ALA A 246 -15.66 -14.02 7.85
C ALA A 246 -15.40 -14.13 9.38
N GLY A 247 -15.25 -13.03 10.11
CA GLY A 247 -15.08 -13.02 11.56
C GLY A 247 -13.74 -13.57 12.06
N PHE A 248 -12.71 -13.57 11.22
CA PHE A 248 -11.38 -14.04 11.61
C PHE A 248 -10.74 -13.09 12.61
N SER A 249 -10.10 -13.67 13.64
CA SER A 249 -9.18 -12.90 14.50
C SER A 249 -7.96 -12.41 13.69
N ALA A 250 -7.19 -11.49 14.27
CA ALA A 250 -5.96 -11.01 13.62
C ALA A 250 -4.96 -12.16 13.39
N ILE A 251 -4.85 -13.10 14.33
CA ILE A 251 -4.00 -14.30 14.20
C ILE A 251 -4.47 -15.18 13.04
N MET A 252 -5.77 -15.50 12.98
CA MET A 252 -6.33 -16.32 11.90
C MET A 252 -6.18 -15.64 10.54
N THR A 253 -6.34 -14.31 10.49
CA THR A 253 -6.10 -13.52 9.27
C THR A 253 -4.64 -13.64 8.82
N GLY A 254 -3.68 -13.52 9.74
CA GLY A 254 -2.25 -13.68 9.42
C GLY A 254 -1.92 -15.10 8.91
N ILE A 255 -2.50 -16.14 9.52
CA ILE A 255 -2.36 -17.52 9.04
C ILE A 255 -2.95 -17.66 7.63
N ALA A 256 -4.13 -17.14 7.36
CA ALA A 256 -4.72 -17.15 6.03
C ALA A 256 -3.85 -16.41 5.00
N MET A 257 -3.27 -15.27 5.37
CA MET A 257 -2.37 -14.49 4.52
C MET A 257 -1.04 -15.20 4.23
N SER A 258 -0.67 -16.25 4.98
CA SER A 258 0.51 -17.06 4.67
C SER A 258 0.41 -17.76 3.32
N ALA A 259 -0.82 -18.07 2.87
CA ALA A 259 -1.06 -18.62 1.53
C ALA A 259 -0.63 -17.67 0.40
N MET A 260 -0.61 -16.35 0.64
CA MET A 260 -0.06 -15.35 -0.27
C MET A 260 1.44 -15.13 -0.02
N ALA A 261 1.84 -15.07 1.25
CA ALA A 261 3.19 -14.69 1.63
C ALA A 261 4.23 -15.74 1.21
N ILE A 262 3.95 -17.03 1.44
CA ILE A 262 4.89 -18.12 1.13
C ILE A 262 5.23 -18.15 -0.37
N PRO A 263 4.29 -18.21 -1.31
CA PRO A 263 4.63 -18.17 -2.74
C PRO A 263 5.30 -16.85 -3.14
N MET A 264 4.92 -15.72 -2.57
CA MET A 264 5.60 -14.44 -2.83
C MET A 264 7.09 -14.52 -2.46
N ILE A 265 7.43 -15.09 -1.31
CA ILE A 265 8.82 -15.31 -0.87
C ILE A 265 9.55 -16.23 -1.86
N VAL A 266 8.97 -17.41 -2.12
CA VAL A 266 9.59 -18.43 -2.97
C VAL A 266 9.88 -17.89 -4.37
N PHE A 267 8.91 -17.24 -5.00
CA PHE A 267 9.06 -16.78 -6.37
C PHE A 267 9.85 -15.47 -6.50
N SER A 268 9.80 -14.57 -5.51
CA SER A 268 10.61 -13.34 -5.57
C SER A 268 12.12 -13.62 -5.50
N MET A 269 12.55 -14.60 -4.72
CA MET A 269 13.95 -15.03 -4.62
C MET A 269 14.30 -16.14 -5.61
N GLY A 270 13.34 -17.00 -5.92
CA GLY A 270 13.56 -18.17 -6.79
C GLY A 270 13.72 -17.80 -8.25
N ILE A 271 12.94 -16.87 -8.78
CA ILE A 271 12.99 -16.50 -10.20
C ILE A 271 14.38 -16.06 -10.67
N PRO A 272 15.09 -15.16 -9.98
CA PRO A 272 16.47 -14.80 -10.36
C PRO A 272 17.44 -15.99 -10.36
N LYS A 273 17.18 -17.00 -9.50
CA LYS A 273 18.05 -18.17 -9.35
C LYS A 273 17.72 -19.28 -10.35
N PHE A 274 16.43 -19.59 -10.55
CA PHE A 274 15.99 -20.74 -11.36
C PHE A 274 15.75 -20.38 -12.83
N SER A 275 15.57 -19.10 -13.15
CA SER A 275 15.34 -18.63 -14.51
C SER A 275 16.22 -17.41 -14.83
N PRO A 276 17.56 -17.52 -14.68
CA PRO A 276 18.48 -16.40 -14.84
C PRO A 276 18.51 -15.83 -16.25
N ASP A 277 18.09 -16.62 -17.25
CA ASP A 277 18.10 -16.25 -18.67
C ASP A 277 16.74 -15.76 -19.18
N ALA A 278 15.71 -15.81 -18.36
CA ALA A 278 14.39 -15.35 -18.74
C ALA A 278 14.36 -13.81 -18.85
N SER A 279 13.74 -13.29 -19.92
CA SER A 279 13.62 -11.85 -20.09
C SER A 279 12.74 -11.24 -19.02
N PRO A 280 13.09 -10.05 -18.48
CA PRO A 280 12.28 -9.34 -17.49
C PRO A 280 10.83 -9.16 -17.94
N LYS A 281 10.60 -8.90 -19.22
CA LYS A 281 9.26 -8.78 -19.80
C LYS A 281 8.43 -10.05 -19.66
N LYS A 282 9.00 -11.23 -19.96
CA LYS A 282 8.29 -12.51 -19.80
C LYS A 282 7.94 -12.75 -18.34
N ILE A 283 8.91 -12.56 -17.43
CA ILE A 283 8.72 -12.74 -15.98
C ILE A 283 7.59 -11.83 -15.49
N CYS A 284 7.65 -10.52 -15.76
CA CYS A 284 6.65 -9.57 -15.31
C CYS A 284 5.27 -9.85 -15.92
N ARG A 285 5.18 -10.16 -17.22
CA ARG A 285 3.90 -10.49 -17.88
C ARG A 285 3.25 -11.73 -17.26
N THR A 286 4.02 -12.77 -17.01
CA THR A 286 3.53 -13.97 -16.32
C THR A 286 3.04 -13.63 -14.91
N GLY A 287 3.81 -12.86 -14.14
CA GLY A 287 3.41 -12.43 -12.79
C GLY A 287 2.13 -11.61 -12.78
N ILE A 288 2.00 -10.63 -13.68
CA ILE A 288 0.78 -9.80 -13.79
C ILE A 288 -0.43 -10.64 -14.21
N ALA A 289 -0.27 -11.57 -15.15
CA ALA A 289 -1.34 -12.47 -15.54
C ALA A 289 -1.80 -13.37 -14.38
N MET A 290 -0.86 -13.88 -13.57
CA MET A 290 -1.17 -14.65 -12.37
C MET A 290 -1.96 -13.81 -11.36
N VAL A 291 -1.56 -12.57 -11.11
CA VAL A 291 -2.27 -11.63 -10.22
C VAL A 291 -3.68 -11.34 -10.75
N ALA A 292 -3.84 -11.08 -12.05
CA ALA A 292 -5.15 -10.81 -12.65
C ALA A 292 -6.09 -12.02 -12.52
N LEU A 293 -5.62 -13.21 -12.90
CA LEU A 293 -6.41 -14.43 -12.89
C LEU A 293 -6.72 -14.92 -11.47
N SER A 294 -5.85 -14.66 -10.50
CA SER A 294 -6.05 -15.07 -9.11
C SER A 294 -7.24 -14.41 -8.43
N THR A 295 -7.66 -13.24 -8.90
CA THR A 295 -8.84 -12.53 -8.34
C THR A 295 -10.14 -13.29 -8.61
N ILE A 296 -10.20 -14.12 -9.65
CA ILE A 296 -11.39 -14.93 -9.99
C ILE A 296 -11.67 -15.98 -8.90
N PRO A 297 -10.76 -16.92 -8.58
CA PRO A 297 -11.01 -17.88 -7.50
C PRO A 297 -11.21 -17.19 -6.14
N MET A 298 -10.52 -16.05 -5.87
CA MET A 298 -10.77 -15.28 -4.66
C MET A 298 -12.21 -14.76 -4.62
N ALA A 299 -12.70 -14.17 -5.71
CA ALA A 299 -14.07 -13.63 -5.78
C ALA A 299 -15.14 -14.73 -5.68
N LEU A 300 -14.90 -15.88 -6.29
CA LEU A 300 -15.81 -17.04 -6.24
C LEU A 300 -15.81 -17.76 -4.88
N SER A 301 -14.78 -17.58 -4.08
CA SER A 301 -14.63 -18.22 -2.77
C SER A 301 -15.39 -17.51 -1.66
N LEU A 302 -15.84 -16.27 -1.88
CA LEU A 302 -16.45 -15.45 -0.85
C LEU A 302 -17.76 -16.08 -0.34
N ASN A 303 -17.88 -16.20 0.97
CA ASN A 303 -19.04 -16.72 1.66
C ASN A 303 -19.29 -15.86 2.90
N PRO A 304 -20.54 -15.45 3.20
CA PRO A 304 -20.84 -14.62 4.37
C PRO A 304 -20.58 -15.31 5.71
N TYR A 305 -20.38 -16.64 5.72
CA TYR A 305 -20.23 -17.46 6.93
C TYR A 305 -18.86 -18.11 7.10
N GLY A 306 -17.90 -17.83 6.23
CA GLY A 306 -16.58 -18.44 6.34
C GLY A 306 -15.71 -18.27 5.09
N VAL A 307 -14.65 -19.07 5.03
CA VAL A 307 -13.67 -19.01 3.93
C VAL A 307 -13.60 -20.37 3.24
N ASN A 308 -13.79 -20.39 1.93
CA ASN A 308 -13.64 -21.57 1.09
C ASN A 308 -12.16 -21.79 0.73
N TRP A 309 -11.75 -23.05 0.51
CA TRP A 309 -10.40 -23.41 0.06
C TRP A 309 -9.93 -22.67 -1.21
N LEU A 310 -10.87 -22.31 -2.06
CA LEU A 310 -10.61 -21.57 -3.31
C LEU A 310 -9.98 -20.18 -3.04
N MET A 311 -10.25 -19.56 -1.88
CA MET A 311 -9.58 -18.34 -1.44
C MET A 311 -8.06 -18.56 -1.32
N TYR A 312 -7.65 -19.67 -0.71
CA TYR A 312 -6.23 -19.98 -0.52
C TYR A 312 -5.53 -20.26 -1.85
N VAL A 313 -6.22 -20.87 -2.80
CA VAL A 313 -5.72 -21.04 -4.18
C VAL A 313 -5.52 -19.67 -4.84
N GLY A 314 -6.50 -18.78 -4.74
CA GLY A 314 -6.38 -17.42 -5.24
C GLY A 314 -5.22 -16.66 -4.60
N LEU A 315 -5.11 -16.69 -3.27
CA LEU A 315 -4.01 -16.06 -2.53
C LEU A 315 -2.65 -16.62 -2.94
N PHE A 316 -2.53 -17.94 -3.17
CA PHE A 316 -1.31 -18.57 -3.65
C PHE A 316 -0.86 -17.98 -5.01
N PHE A 317 -1.73 -17.95 -6.01
CA PHE A 317 -1.40 -17.42 -7.33
C PHE A 317 -1.18 -15.91 -7.30
N PHE A 318 -1.91 -15.18 -6.46
CA PHE A 318 -1.71 -13.76 -6.25
C PHE A 318 -0.29 -13.50 -5.70
N GLY A 319 0.09 -14.19 -4.63
CA GLY A 319 1.42 -14.06 -4.02
C GLY A 319 2.54 -14.46 -4.97
N ALA A 320 2.38 -15.57 -5.70
CA ALA A 320 3.35 -16.00 -6.70
C ALA A 320 3.54 -14.91 -7.78
N GLY A 321 2.45 -14.38 -8.34
CA GLY A 321 2.51 -13.31 -9.33
C GLY A 321 3.17 -12.03 -8.81
N GLN A 322 2.87 -11.64 -7.58
CA GLN A 322 3.55 -10.52 -6.91
C GLN A 322 5.06 -10.77 -6.76
N GLY A 323 5.46 -12.01 -6.41
CA GLY A 323 6.87 -12.41 -6.32
C GLY A 323 7.61 -12.28 -7.65
N PHE A 324 6.99 -12.71 -8.76
CA PHE A 324 7.54 -12.53 -10.11
C PHE A 324 7.84 -11.07 -10.42
N VAL A 325 6.88 -10.17 -10.19
CA VAL A 325 7.04 -8.73 -10.48
C VAL A 325 8.04 -8.08 -9.52
N ALA A 326 7.99 -8.42 -8.24
CA ALA A 326 8.88 -7.87 -7.22
C ALA A 326 10.35 -8.13 -7.50
N SER A 327 10.67 -9.33 -8.01
CA SER A 327 12.05 -9.71 -8.38
C SER A 327 12.66 -8.85 -9.48
N GLN A 328 11.84 -8.25 -10.35
CA GLN A 328 12.29 -7.54 -11.55
C GLN A 328 12.12 -6.02 -11.48
N SER A 329 11.10 -5.50 -10.79
CA SER A 329 10.72 -4.08 -10.85
C SER A 329 11.88 -3.12 -10.52
N SER A 330 12.58 -3.35 -9.40
CA SER A 330 13.73 -2.54 -8.98
C SER A 330 14.99 -2.86 -9.79
N ASN A 331 15.18 -4.12 -10.22
CA ASN A 331 16.32 -4.52 -11.02
C ASN A 331 16.32 -3.89 -12.41
N ILE A 332 15.15 -3.75 -13.05
CA ILE A 332 14.97 -3.04 -14.32
C ILE A 332 15.44 -1.59 -14.20
N ILE A 333 15.08 -0.90 -13.14
CA ILE A 333 15.48 0.49 -12.90
C ILE A 333 16.99 0.58 -12.69
N ALA A 334 17.53 -0.24 -11.77
CA ALA A 334 18.94 -0.21 -11.43
C ALA A 334 19.85 -0.59 -12.60
N GLY A 335 19.39 -1.48 -13.50
CA GLY A 335 20.14 -1.89 -14.70
C GLY A 335 20.10 -0.91 -15.86
N ALA A 336 19.19 0.06 -15.82
CA ALA A 336 19.01 1.03 -16.91
C ALA A 336 19.90 2.28 -16.77
N VAL A 337 20.55 2.48 -15.63
CA VAL A 337 21.30 3.67 -15.31
C VAL A 337 22.68 3.30 -14.71
N ASN A 338 23.57 4.26 -14.57
CA ASN A 338 24.85 4.04 -13.91
C ASN A 338 24.66 3.77 -12.39
N ALA A 339 25.67 3.26 -11.71
CA ALA A 339 25.57 2.85 -10.29
C ALA A 339 25.18 4.00 -9.36
N ARG A 340 25.64 5.24 -9.64
CA ARG A 340 25.28 6.44 -8.87
C ARG A 340 23.79 6.76 -9.00
N ASP A 341 23.31 6.81 -10.23
CA ASP A 341 21.91 7.12 -10.52
C ASP A 341 20.98 5.99 -10.05
N ALA A 342 21.43 4.73 -10.10
CA ALA A 342 20.72 3.59 -9.54
C ALA A 342 20.51 3.75 -8.02
N GLN A 343 21.53 4.20 -7.29
CA GLN A 343 21.42 4.51 -5.86
C GLN A 343 20.45 5.68 -5.62
N GLN A 344 20.52 6.74 -6.43
CA GLN A 344 19.64 7.90 -6.32
C GLN A 344 18.18 7.55 -6.62
N SER A 345 17.92 6.58 -7.49
CA SER A 345 16.55 6.13 -7.83
C SER A 345 15.76 5.57 -6.64
N SER A 346 16.44 5.18 -5.55
CA SER A 346 15.82 4.56 -4.39
C SER A 346 14.73 5.41 -3.74
N GLY A 347 14.93 6.71 -3.66
CA GLY A 347 13.93 7.67 -3.15
C GLY A 347 12.70 7.72 -4.04
N ILE A 348 12.89 7.81 -5.37
CA ILE A 348 11.80 7.84 -6.36
C ILE A 348 11.02 6.52 -6.33
N GLN A 349 11.71 5.38 -6.26
CA GLN A 349 11.06 4.07 -6.14
C GLN A 349 10.21 3.98 -4.87
N THR A 350 10.71 4.46 -3.73
CA THR A 350 9.96 4.48 -2.47
C THR A 350 8.73 5.36 -2.54
N ALA A 351 8.85 6.56 -3.12
CA ALA A 351 7.71 7.45 -3.36
C ALA A 351 6.66 6.77 -4.26
N THR A 352 7.11 6.14 -5.35
CA THR A 352 6.25 5.40 -6.28
C THR A 352 5.51 4.24 -5.61
N ARG A 353 6.17 3.50 -4.71
CA ARG A 353 5.54 2.43 -3.89
C ARG A 353 4.40 2.99 -3.05
N ASN A 354 4.68 4.05 -2.28
CA ASN A 354 3.69 4.65 -1.37
C ASN A 354 2.49 5.23 -2.12
N VAL A 355 2.73 5.93 -3.23
CA VAL A 355 1.66 6.46 -4.10
C VAL A 355 0.85 5.32 -4.70
N GLY A 356 1.50 4.29 -5.25
CA GLY A 356 0.83 3.11 -5.79
C GLY A 356 -0.07 2.44 -4.75
N GLN A 357 0.44 2.20 -3.55
CA GLN A 357 -0.33 1.59 -2.45
C GLN A 357 -1.53 2.46 -2.04
N ALA A 358 -1.34 3.77 -1.90
CA ALA A 358 -2.42 4.70 -1.56
C ALA A 358 -3.53 4.71 -2.62
N ILE A 359 -3.15 4.72 -3.91
CA ILE A 359 -4.10 4.64 -5.02
C ILE A 359 -4.89 3.32 -4.98
N GLY A 360 -4.22 2.19 -4.75
CA GLY A 360 -4.85 0.88 -4.67
C GLY A 360 -5.91 0.81 -3.58
N VAL A 361 -5.55 1.23 -2.36
CA VAL A 361 -6.49 1.29 -1.22
C VAL A 361 -7.64 2.26 -1.51
N ALA A 362 -7.36 3.43 -2.08
CA ALA A 362 -8.38 4.43 -2.35
C ALA A 362 -9.39 3.97 -3.42
N ILE A 363 -8.91 3.45 -4.55
CA ILE A 363 -9.80 2.95 -5.62
C ILE A 363 -10.73 1.86 -5.08
N LEU A 364 -10.15 0.84 -4.41
CA LEU A 364 -10.94 -0.27 -3.93
C LEU A 364 -11.80 0.10 -2.73
N GLY A 365 -11.36 1.03 -1.88
CA GLY A 365 -12.18 1.59 -0.81
C GLY A 365 -13.40 2.34 -1.34
N VAL A 366 -13.24 3.14 -2.40
CA VAL A 366 -14.35 3.82 -3.08
C VAL A 366 -15.31 2.79 -3.71
N VAL A 367 -14.78 1.81 -4.46
CA VAL A 367 -15.59 0.75 -5.06
C VAL A 367 -16.41 0.00 -4.01
N MET A 368 -15.79 -0.36 -2.88
CA MET A 368 -16.50 -1.02 -1.78
C MET A 368 -17.58 -0.14 -1.17
N LEU A 369 -17.29 1.14 -0.90
CA LEU A 369 -18.23 2.05 -0.25
C LEU A 369 -19.45 2.32 -1.15
N PHE A 370 -19.24 2.60 -2.43
CA PHE A 370 -20.33 2.79 -3.38
C PHE A 370 -21.15 1.53 -3.58
N SER A 371 -20.48 0.40 -3.75
CA SER A 371 -21.14 -0.88 -3.91
C SER A 371 -21.99 -1.24 -2.69
N ILE A 372 -21.46 -1.15 -1.47
CA ILE A 372 -22.20 -1.51 -0.27
C ILE A 372 -23.38 -0.57 -0.07
N THR A 373 -23.21 0.74 -0.27
CA THR A 373 -24.28 1.72 -0.08
C THR A 373 -25.40 1.51 -1.10
N GLY A 374 -25.07 1.36 -2.38
CA GLY A 374 -26.05 1.14 -3.45
C GLY A 374 -26.79 -0.18 -3.29
N THR A 375 -26.05 -1.30 -3.24
CA THR A 375 -26.67 -2.62 -3.16
C THR A 375 -27.44 -2.86 -1.86
N PHE A 376 -27.01 -2.25 -0.74
CA PHE A 376 -27.77 -2.32 0.51
C PHE A 376 -29.10 -1.56 0.41
N LYS A 377 -29.08 -0.33 -0.11
CA LYS A 377 -30.30 0.47 -0.29
C LYS A 377 -31.29 -0.22 -1.23
N ASP A 378 -30.80 -0.70 -2.37
CA ASP A 378 -31.63 -1.39 -3.36
C ASP A 378 -32.27 -2.65 -2.76
N ALA A 379 -31.50 -3.46 -2.03
CA ALA A 379 -31.99 -4.66 -1.37
C ALA A 379 -32.98 -4.34 -0.23
N ALA A 380 -32.71 -3.31 0.56
CA ALA A 380 -33.60 -2.89 1.65
C ALA A 380 -34.93 -2.32 1.11
N LEU A 381 -34.88 -1.46 0.10
CA LEU A 381 -36.07 -0.86 -0.49
C LEU A 381 -36.94 -1.87 -1.23
N SER A 382 -36.35 -2.87 -1.86
CA SER A 382 -37.04 -3.95 -2.58
C SER A 382 -37.56 -5.10 -1.70
N SER A 383 -37.07 -5.19 -0.45
CA SER A 383 -37.50 -6.26 0.48
C SER A 383 -38.98 -6.13 0.83
N ALA A 384 -39.74 -7.20 0.69
CA ALA A 384 -41.13 -7.25 1.12
C ALA A 384 -41.29 -7.32 2.66
N ASP A 385 -40.24 -7.84 3.34
CA ASP A 385 -40.24 -8.11 4.77
C ASP A 385 -39.90 -6.88 5.64
N LEU A 386 -39.54 -5.75 5.02
CA LEU A 386 -39.23 -4.50 5.73
C LEU A 386 -40.43 -3.56 5.79
N SER A 387 -40.65 -2.95 6.96
CA SER A 387 -41.64 -1.91 7.17
C SER A 387 -41.35 -0.65 6.33
N SER A 388 -42.40 0.08 5.99
CA SER A 388 -42.28 1.36 5.28
C SER A 388 -41.45 2.39 6.06
N THR A 389 -41.56 2.39 7.38
CA THR A 389 -40.78 3.27 8.28
C THR A 389 -39.31 3.01 8.17
N SER A 390 -38.86 1.76 8.27
CA SER A 390 -37.45 1.39 8.11
C SER A 390 -36.90 1.70 6.72
N LYS A 391 -37.73 1.49 5.66
CA LYS A 391 -37.35 1.87 4.28
C LYS A 391 -37.08 3.36 4.14
N THR A 392 -37.95 4.20 4.72
CA THR A 392 -37.78 5.66 4.66
C THR A 392 -36.49 6.08 5.35
N VAL A 393 -36.24 5.60 6.56
CA VAL A 393 -34.99 5.90 7.32
C VAL A 393 -33.75 5.47 6.56
N ILE A 394 -33.78 4.29 5.92
CA ILE A 394 -32.63 3.81 5.14
C ILE A 394 -32.42 4.62 3.85
N SER A 395 -33.50 5.07 3.18
CA SER A 395 -33.37 5.88 1.96
C SER A 395 -32.67 7.21 2.21
N GLU A 396 -32.87 7.81 3.37
CA GLU A 396 -32.28 9.10 3.78
C GLU A 396 -30.80 9.00 4.17
N GLN A 397 -30.26 7.79 4.42
CA GLN A 397 -28.84 7.65 4.76
C GLN A 397 -27.94 8.01 3.57
N ALA A 398 -26.99 8.91 3.76
CA ALA A 398 -26.04 9.30 2.70
C ALA A 398 -25.12 8.13 2.29
N SER A 399 -24.64 7.36 3.26
CA SER A 399 -23.78 6.20 3.04
C SER A 399 -23.93 5.16 4.15
N ILE A 400 -23.64 3.91 3.82
CA ILE A 400 -23.61 2.80 4.77
C ILE A 400 -22.18 2.29 4.86
N GLY A 401 -21.59 2.36 6.05
CA GLY A 401 -20.22 1.97 6.28
C GLY A 401 -20.03 0.44 6.23
N PHE A 402 -18.85 0.01 5.84
CA PHE A 402 -18.46 -1.40 5.92
C PHE A 402 -18.11 -1.72 7.37
N MET A 403 -19.00 -2.41 8.09
CA MET A 403 -18.83 -2.70 9.51
C MET A 403 -19.24 -4.14 9.85
N PRO A 404 -18.65 -4.77 10.90
CA PRO A 404 -19.01 -6.11 11.33
C PRO A 404 -20.44 -6.16 11.90
N ASP A 405 -21.03 -7.36 11.99
CA ASP A 405 -22.41 -7.55 12.42
C ASP A 405 -22.73 -6.90 13.78
N ALA A 406 -21.84 -7.03 14.76
CA ALA A 406 -22.05 -6.44 16.09
C ALA A 406 -22.13 -4.90 16.06
N ALA A 407 -21.26 -4.27 15.24
CA ALA A 407 -21.29 -2.82 15.06
C ALA A 407 -22.51 -2.39 14.22
N PHE A 408 -22.88 -3.18 13.22
CA PHE A 408 -24.06 -2.92 12.41
C PHE A 408 -25.36 -3.07 13.21
N ALA A 409 -25.45 -4.09 14.06
CA ALA A 409 -26.61 -4.26 14.94
C ALA A 409 -26.80 -3.04 15.86
N LYS A 410 -25.71 -2.50 16.42
CA LYS A 410 -25.77 -1.26 17.20
C LYS A 410 -26.14 -0.05 16.35
N TYR A 411 -25.62 0.06 15.14
CA TYR A 411 -25.93 1.15 14.22
C TYR A 411 -27.42 1.16 13.81
N ILE A 412 -28.02 -0.04 13.67
CA ILE A 412 -29.39 -0.19 13.20
C ILE A 412 -30.42 -0.15 14.34
N ALA A 413 -29.99 -0.36 15.60
CA ALA A 413 -30.88 -0.44 16.75
C ALA A 413 -31.82 0.77 16.90
N ASP A 414 -31.31 1.96 16.57
CA ASP A 414 -32.08 3.22 16.63
C ASP A 414 -32.75 3.57 15.29
N LYS A 415 -32.61 2.75 14.26
CA LYS A 415 -33.06 3.04 12.87
C LYS A 415 -34.08 2.05 12.35
N ALA A 416 -34.10 0.83 12.88
CA ALA A 416 -35.11 -0.17 12.56
C ALA A 416 -36.38 0.08 13.37
N ALA A 417 -37.53 -0.08 12.74
CA ALA A 417 -38.82 0.14 13.39
C ALA A 417 -39.12 -0.94 14.46
N ASN A 418 -38.58 -2.14 14.30
CA ASN A 418 -38.78 -3.29 15.18
C ASN A 418 -37.61 -4.29 15.06
N ALA A 419 -37.63 -5.34 15.90
CA ALA A 419 -36.59 -6.38 15.93
C ALA A 419 -36.54 -7.23 14.64
N ASP A 420 -37.67 -7.46 14.00
CA ASP A 420 -37.74 -8.23 12.75
C ASP A 420 -37.08 -7.45 11.61
N ASP A 421 -37.36 -6.15 11.49
CA ASP A 421 -36.67 -5.26 10.54
C ASP A 421 -35.16 -5.23 10.77
N ALA A 422 -34.71 -5.21 12.03
CA ALA A 422 -33.30 -5.24 12.35
C ALA A 422 -32.64 -6.56 11.91
N ALA A 423 -33.32 -7.71 12.06
CA ALA A 423 -32.83 -8.99 11.58
C ALA A 423 -32.71 -9.05 10.06
N VAL A 424 -33.73 -8.58 9.34
CA VAL A 424 -33.74 -8.48 7.87
C VAL A 424 -32.60 -7.59 7.38
N LEU A 425 -32.45 -6.39 7.95
CA LEU A 425 -31.38 -5.46 7.59
C LEU A 425 -29.98 -6.03 7.86
N THR A 426 -29.83 -6.82 8.94
CA THR A 426 -28.55 -7.51 9.23
C THR A 426 -28.23 -8.58 8.18
N ALA A 427 -29.24 -9.34 7.74
CA ALA A 427 -29.07 -10.34 6.67
C ALA A 427 -28.70 -9.66 5.33
N ILE A 428 -29.37 -8.55 4.98
CA ILE A 428 -29.04 -7.75 3.81
C ILE A 428 -27.61 -7.21 3.90
N ASN A 429 -27.18 -6.71 5.07
CA ASN A 429 -25.82 -6.21 5.26
C ASN A 429 -24.76 -7.31 5.02
N ARG A 430 -25.00 -8.54 5.46
CA ARG A 430 -24.08 -9.68 5.23
C ARG A 430 -23.87 -9.98 3.75
N SER A 431 -24.98 -10.13 3.01
CA SER A 431 -24.92 -10.41 1.57
C SER A 431 -24.29 -9.26 0.79
N THR A 432 -24.58 -8.03 1.17
CA THR A 432 -24.08 -6.83 0.50
C THR A 432 -22.58 -6.64 0.72
N ARG A 433 -22.07 -6.92 1.92
CA ARG A 433 -20.62 -6.90 2.20
C ARG A 433 -19.86 -7.92 1.34
N GLN A 434 -20.41 -9.13 1.18
CA GLN A 434 -19.84 -10.15 0.29
C GLN A 434 -19.80 -9.64 -1.16
N ASN A 435 -20.94 -9.18 -1.68
CA ASN A 435 -21.05 -8.70 -3.07
C ASN A 435 -20.13 -7.51 -3.34
N SER A 436 -20.02 -6.58 -2.37
CA SER A 436 -19.11 -5.42 -2.49
C SER A 436 -17.65 -5.83 -2.51
N THR A 437 -17.25 -6.82 -1.71
CA THR A 437 -15.88 -7.37 -1.74
C THR A 437 -15.62 -8.10 -3.05
N GLN A 438 -16.60 -8.86 -3.55
CA GLN A 438 -16.52 -9.57 -4.83
C GLN A 438 -16.32 -8.60 -6.00
N LEU A 439 -17.10 -7.52 -6.06
CA LEU A 439 -16.92 -6.46 -7.04
C LEU A 439 -15.53 -5.83 -6.94
N GLY A 440 -15.04 -5.55 -5.72
CA GLY A 440 -13.69 -5.04 -5.49
C GLY A 440 -12.61 -5.95 -6.07
N LEU A 441 -12.73 -7.28 -5.91
CA LEU A 441 -11.80 -8.25 -6.49
C LEU A 441 -11.87 -8.29 -8.02
N TYR A 442 -13.06 -8.20 -8.61
CA TYR A 442 -13.19 -8.11 -10.08
C TYR A 442 -12.59 -6.82 -10.64
N VAL A 443 -12.80 -5.70 -9.97
CA VAL A 443 -12.19 -4.41 -10.36
C VAL A 443 -10.67 -4.49 -10.26
N LEU A 444 -10.13 -5.11 -9.20
CA LEU A 444 -8.69 -5.33 -9.06
C LEU A 444 -8.16 -6.21 -10.21
N GLY A 445 -8.84 -7.31 -10.53
CA GLY A 445 -8.49 -8.18 -11.67
C GLY A 445 -8.51 -7.44 -13.00
N PHE A 446 -9.51 -6.60 -13.24
CA PHE A 446 -9.62 -5.77 -14.43
C PHE A 446 -8.46 -4.75 -14.54
N ILE A 447 -8.12 -4.07 -13.44
CA ILE A 447 -6.98 -3.16 -13.38
C ILE A 447 -5.69 -3.92 -13.72
N CYS A 448 -5.49 -5.12 -13.15
CA CYS A 448 -4.32 -5.95 -13.45
C CYS A 448 -4.29 -6.39 -14.92
N ALA A 449 -5.44 -6.70 -15.52
CA ALA A 449 -5.51 -7.04 -16.95
C ALA A 449 -5.14 -5.84 -17.84
N LEU A 450 -5.57 -4.63 -17.49
CA LEU A 450 -5.15 -3.40 -18.17
C LEU A 450 -3.63 -3.18 -18.06
N PHE A 451 -3.06 -3.43 -16.88
CA PHE A 451 -1.62 -3.37 -16.68
C PHE A 451 -0.88 -4.41 -17.53
N TRP A 452 -1.43 -5.62 -17.67
CA TRP A 452 -0.85 -6.66 -18.52
C TRP A 452 -0.81 -6.25 -20.00
N LEU A 453 -1.85 -5.61 -20.52
CA LEU A 453 -1.90 -5.07 -21.87
C LEU A 453 -0.85 -3.96 -22.09
N SER A 454 -0.57 -3.17 -21.07
CA SER A 454 0.37 -2.03 -21.13
C SER A 454 1.86 -2.42 -20.94
N THR A 455 2.18 -3.72 -20.82
CA THR A 455 3.56 -4.22 -20.65
C THR A 455 4.42 -4.18 -21.92
N GLY A 456 3.92 -3.63 -23.04
CA GLY A 456 4.65 -3.51 -24.32
C GLY A 456 6.07 -2.93 -24.19
N PRO A 457 6.28 -1.81 -23.50
CA PRO A 457 7.57 -1.12 -23.38
C PRO A 457 8.62 -1.81 -22.49
N LEU A 458 8.29 -2.92 -21.83
CA LEU A 458 9.24 -3.63 -20.97
C LEU A 458 10.43 -4.21 -21.76
N PRO A 459 11.65 -4.23 -21.19
CA PRO A 459 12.84 -4.76 -21.86
C PRO A 459 12.71 -6.26 -22.12
N ASN A 460 13.02 -6.65 -23.38
CA ASN A 460 13.05 -8.04 -23.80
C ASN A 460 14.39 -8.72 -23.48
N GLU A 461 15.46 -7.94 -23.39
CA GLU A 461 16.81 -8.43 -23.18
C GLU A 461 17.12 -8.59 -21.69
N LYS A 462 18.00 -9.54 -21.37
CA LYS A 462 18.51 -9.76 -20.04
C LYS A 462 19.28 -8.52 -19.57
N ILE A 463 19.10 -8.12 -18.33
CA ILE A 463 19.84 -7.03 -17.71
C ILE A 463 21.16 -7.58 -17.19
N THR A 464 22.22 -7.45 -17.99
CA THR A 464 23.56 -8.01 -17.72
C THR A 464 24.55 -7.02 -17.09
N LYS A 465 24.15 -5.77 -16.84
CA LYS A 465 25.02 -4.74 -16.24
C LYS A 465 24.97 -4.72 -14.73
#